data_84981c56e144f75930b12cd7a2b98f1b
#
_entry.id   84981c56e144f75930b12cd7a2b98f1b
#
_cell.length_a   1.000
_cell.length_b   1.000
_cell.length_c   1.000
_cell.angle_alpha   90.00
_cell.angle_beta   90.00
_cell.angle_gamma   90.00
#
_symmetry.space_group_name_H-M   'P 1'
#
loop_
_entity.id
_entity.type
_entity.pdbx_description
1 polymer ?
#
loop_
_entity_poly.entity_id
_entity_poly.type
_entity_poly.pdbx_seq_one_letter_code
_entity_poly.pdbx_strand_id
1 'polypeptide(L)'
;MRQIKSGFIIVALLALLAACSNDEEKRRYLPMLASNIENEVLVEVINGTRALSPTTLLRDSVFSVFGIESEKSLPVKVSVLEGKEVLSFRADLPDRTLMDLWDTDEGRRGEGYADSEITVQGAHIHLRFYYAFSALPRAELMRGGSTIALQTLEYQGQTINPYKRYGCFKIVLRRTPQGFTVE
;
A
#
# COMPACT_ATOMS: atom_id res chain seq x y z
N MET A 1 -60.93 12.93 25.26
CA MET A 1 -59.53 13.37 25.27
C MET A 1 -58.62 12.25 25.68
N ARG A 2 -58.19 11.38 24.73
CA ARG A 2 -57.13 10.34 24.97
C ARG A 2 -56.74 9.66 23.65
N GLN A 3 -56.19 10.42 22.67
CA GLN A 3 -55.67 9.81 21.44
C GLN A 3 -54.36 10.43 20.94
N ILE A 4 -53.57 11.11 21.79
CA ILE A 4 -52.32 11.75 21.35
C ILE A 4 -51.07 10.98 21.77
N LYS A 5 -51.17 9.88 22.56
CA LYS A 5 -49.98 9.16 23.07
C LYS A 5 -49.42 8.05 22.17
N SER A 6 -50.21 7.54 21.19
CA SER A 6 -49.75 6.45 20.33
C SER A 6 -48.88 6.92 19.16
N GLY A 7 -49.07 8.15 18.67
CA GLY A 7 -48.25 8.66 17.54
C GLY A 7 -46.79 8.96 17.88
N PHE A 8 -46.52 9.39 19.12
CA PHE A 8 -45.18 9.71 19.56
C PHE A 8 -44.27 8.47 19.75
N ILE A 9 -44.89 7.35 20.15
CA ILE A 9 -44.13 6.08 20.34
C ILE A 9 -43.71 5.47 19.00
N ILE A 10 -44.54 5.58 17.96
CA ILE A 10 -44.25 5.07 16.61
C ILE A 10 -43.14 5.87 15.94
N VAL A 11 -43.15 7.20 16.09
CA VAL A 11 -42.08 8.07 15.54
C VAL A 11 -40.75 7.83 16.25
N ALA A 12 -40.76 7.61 17.57
CA ALA A 12 -39.53 7.28 18.32
C ALA A 12 -38.98 5.90 17.95
N LEU A 13 -39.83 4.91 17.66
CA LEU A 13 -39.39 3.58 17.21
C LEU A 13 -38.78 3.58 15.80
N LEU A 14 -39.39 4.40 14.89
CA LEU A 14 -38.82 4.57 13.54
C LEU A 14 -37.50 5.34 13.54
N ALA A 15 -37.31 6.30 14.45
CA ALA A 15 -36.03 7.00 14.62
C ALA A 15 -34.90 6.06 15.18
N LEU A 16 -35.26 5.11 16.04
CA LEU A 16 -34.30 4.10 16.56
C LEU A 16 -33.91 3.08 15.49
N LEU A 17 -34.79 2.73 14.56
CA LEU A 17 -34.48 1.85 13.45
C LEU A 17 -33.59 2.52 12.38
N ALA A 18 -33.70 3.83 12.21
CA ALA A 18 -32.85 4.59 11.30
C ALA A 18 -31.42 4.82 11.86
N ALA A 19 -31.24 4.75 13.19
CA ALA A 19 -29.92 4.89 13.82
C ALA A 19 -29.06 3.60 13.75
N CYS A 20 -29.66 2.46 13.40
CA CYS A 20 -28.94 1.17 13.28
C CYS A 20 -28.45 0.84 11.85
N SER A 21 -28.65 1.73 10.87
CA SER A 21 -28.29 1.45 9.46
C SER A 21 -27.06 2.19 8.96
N ASN A 22 -26.26 2.79 9.84
CA ASN A 22 -24.97 3.43 9.49
C ASN A 22 -23.75 2.71 10.04
N ASP A 23 -23.82 1.40 10.28
CA ASP A 23 -22.63 0.59 10.20
C ASP A 23 -22.32 0.40 8.71
N GLU A 24 -21.66 1.40 8.09
CA GLU A 24 -20.78 1.10 6.97
C GLU A 24 -19.87 -0.03 7.47
N GLU A 25 -20.13 -1.27 7.04
CA GLU A 25 -19.20 -2.37 7.27
C GLU A 25 -17.85 -1.88 6.78
N LYS A 26 -16.99 -1.42 7.71
CA LYS A 26 -15.62 -1.06 7.39
C LYS A 26 -15.04 -2.26 6.68
N ARG A 27 -14.84 -2.13 5.38
CA ARG A 27 -14.34 -3.18 4.52
C ARG A 27 -13.06 -3.71 5.15
N ARG A 28 -13.10 -4.95 5.63
CA ARG A 28 -11.94 -5.55 6.28
C ARG A 28 -10.88 -5.80 5.22
N TYR A 29 -9.75 -5.11 5.35
CA TYR A 29 -8.58 -5.36 4.51
C TYR A 29 -8.14 -6.83 4.61
N LEU A 30 -8.13 -7.52 3.47
CA LEU A 30 -7.72 -8.91 3.32
C LEU A 30 -6.56 -8.97 2.31
N PRO A 31 -5.31 -8.85 2.76
CA PRO A 31 -4.16 -8.82 1.87
C PRO A 31 -4.06 -10.11 1.04
N MET A 32 -3.63 -9.96 -0.21
CA MET A 32 -3.24 -11.08 -1.03
C MET A 32 -1.93 -11.67 -0.50
N LEU A 33 -1.98 -12.90 0.01
CA LEU A 33 -0.83 -13.59 0.58
C LEU A 33 -0.24 -14.61 -0.40
N ALA A 34 1.07 -14.79 -0.34
CA ALA A 34 1.83 -15.78 -1.08
C ALA A 34 2.94 -16.37 -0.19
N SER A 35 3.51 -17.51 -0.58
CA SER A 35 4.65 -18.12 0.12
C SER A 35 5.91 -17.27 0.00
N ASN A 36 6.07 -16.57 -1.13
CA ASN A 36 7.13 -15.59 -1.36
C ASN A 36 6.51 -14.21 -1.64
N ILE A 37 6.96 -13.19 -0.92
CA ILE A 37 6.47 -11.81 -1.03
C ILE A 37 7.64 -10.89 -1.34
N GLU A 38 7.62 -10.27 -2.52
CA GLU A 38 8.64 -9.33 -3.00
C GLU A 38 8.02 -7.92 -3.09
N ASN A 39 7.99 -7.21 -1.98
CA ASN A 39 7.40 -5.87 -1.86
C ASN A 39 8.31 -4.86 -1.14
N GLU A 40 9.60 -5.15 -1.01
CA GLU A 40 10.53 -4.21 -0.39
C GLU A 40 10.88 -3.08 -1.37
N VAL A 41 10.74 -1.85 -0.87
CA VAL A 41 11.04 -0.61 -1.59
C VAL A 41 12.17 0.12 -0.88
N LEU A 42 13.21 0.44 -1.64
CA LEU A 42 14.35 1.25 -1.21
C LEU A 42 14.15 2.68 -1.69
N VAL A 43 14.36 3.65 -0.82
CA VAL A 43 14.14 5.06 -1.12
C VAL A 43 15.40 5.87 -0.86
N GLU A 44 15.86 6.59 -1.88
CA GLU A 44 16.88 7.62 -1.77
C GLU A 44 16.20 8.99 -1.87
N VAL A 45 16.46 9.87 -0.90
CA VAL A 45 15.91 11.24 -0.93
C VAL A 45 17.02 12.20 -1.30
N ILE A 46 16.83 12.99 -2.36
CA ILE A 46 17.85 13.91 -2.90
C ILE A 46 17.34 15.35 -2.84
N ASN A 47 18.19 16.25 -2.33
CA ASN A 47 17.98 17.69 -2.38
C ASN A 47 19.08 18.34 -3.22
N GLY A 48 18.74 18.85 -4.40
CA GLY A 48 19.72 19.30 -5.41
C GLY A 48 20.57 18.12 -5.90
N THR A 49 21.86 18.15 -5.60
CA THR A 49 22.83 17.07 -5.93
C THR A 49 23.18 16.18 -4.74
N ARG A 50 22.67 16.49 -3.55
CA ARG A 50 23.04 15.82 -2.30
C ARG A 50 21.96 14.87 -1.84
N ALA A 51 22.31 13.59 -1.60
CA ALA A 51 21.47 12.66 -0.88
C ALA A 51 21.32 13.09 0.59
N LEU A 52 20.08 13.05 1.10
CA LEU A 52 19.81 13.29 2.51
C LEU A 52 20.10 12.03 3.32
N SER A 53 20.58 12.20 4.55
CA SER A 53 20.87 11.07 5.43
C SER A 53 19.58 10.37 5.88
N PRO A 54 19.39 9.07 5.58
CA PRO A 54 18.25 8.26 6.02
C PRO A 54 18.08 8.28 7.55
N THR A 55 19.19 8.14 8.28
CA THR A 55 19.21 8.19 9.74
C THR A 55 18.67 9.53 10.28
N THR A 56 19.04 10.64 9.65
CA THR A 56 18.54 11.97 10.03
C THR A 56 17.05 12.12 9.73
N LEU A 57 16.58 11.66 8.54
CA LEU A 57 15.18 11.75 8.16
C LEU A 57 14.26 10.97 9.12
N LEU A 58 14.68 9.81 9.61
CA LEU A 58 13.92 9.02 10.59
C LEU A 58 14.00 9.62 11.99
N ARG A 59 15.20 10.00 12.47
CA ARG A 59 15.38 10.60 13.80
C ARG A 59 14.54 11.86 13.97
N ASP A 60 14.51 12.70 12.95
CA ASP A 60 13.79 13.98 12.99
C ASP A 60 12.28 13.80 12.63
N SER A 61 11.83 12.54 12.42
CA SER A 61 10.46 12.17 12.10
C SER A 61 9.89 12.91 10.87
N VAL A 62 10.75 13.23 9.90
CA VAL A 62 10.36 13.94 8.68
C VAL A 62 10.17 13.01 7.47
N PHE A 63 10.23 11.69 7.69
CA PHE A 63 9.91 10.66 6.71
C PHE A 63 9.01 9.59 7.33
N SER A 64 7.90 9.30 6.69
CA SER A 64 6.99 8.21 7.08
C SER A 64 6.29 7.64 5.86
N VAL A 65 5.76 6.43 6.00
CA VAL A 65 4.98 5.75 4.96
C VAL A 65 3.68 5.26 5.59
N PHE A 66 2.57 5.46 4.88
CA PHE A 66 1.24 5.01 5.28
C PHE A 66 0.65 4.13 4.17
N GLY A 67 0.20 2.93 4.52
CA GLY A 67 -0.50 2.02 3.62
C GLY A 67 -1.98 2.37 3.59
N ILE A 68 -2.49 2.64 2.38
CA ILE A 68 -3.89 3.09 2.20
C ILE A 68 -4.84 1.90 2.41
N GLU A 69 -4.55 0.73 1.83
CA GLU A 69 -5.39 -0.46 1.95
C GLU A 69 -5.42 -1.02 3.38
N SER A 70 -4.27 -1.03 4.04
CA SER A 70 -4.17 -1.52 5.41
C SER A 70 -4.58 -0.50 6.47
N GLU A 71 -4.72 0.77 6.10
CA GLU A 71 -4.95 1.91 7.02
C GLU A 71 -3.91 1.97 8.15
N LYS A 72 -2.63 1.69 7.83
CA LYS A 72 -1.56 1.59 8.84
C LYS A 72 -0.29 2.35 8.45
N SER A 73 0.41 2.84 9.45
CA SER A 73 1.79 3.25 9.26
C SER A 73 2.67 2.03 8.97
N LEU A 74 3.42 2.09 7.86
CA LEU A 74 4.34 1.04 7.47
C LEU A 74 5.71 1.29 8.11
N PRO A 75 6.33 0.26 8.72
CA PRO A 75 7.64 0.40 9.35
C PRO A 75 8.71 0.78 8.33
N VAL A 76 9.45 1.85 8.60
CA VAL A 76 10.58 2.31 7.80
C VAL A 76 11.87 2.08 8.57
N LYS A 77 12.89 1.57 7.89
CA LYS A 77 14.22 1.32 8.48
C LYS A 77 15.33 1.88 7.59
N VAL A 78 16.52 2.05 8.14
CA VAL A 78 17.73 2.29 7.36
C VAL A 78 18.26 0.94 6.86
N SER A 79 18.56 0.88 5.57
CA SER A 79 19.19 -0.25 4.91
C SER A 79 20.44 0.22 4.16
N VAL A 80 21.27 -0.72 3.71
CA VAL A 80 22.47 -0.41 2.93
C VAL A 80 22.34 -0.99 1.53
N LEU A 81 22.48 -0.15 0.52
CA LEU A 81 22.53 -0.52 -0.89
C LEU A 81 23.86 -0.04 -1.47
N GLU A 82 24.70 -0.97 -1.94
CA GLU A 82 26.00 -0.63 -2.57
C GLU A 82 26.89 0.25 -1.68
N GLY A 83 26.89 -0.01 -0.37
CA GLY A 83 27.69 0.76 0.60
C GLY A 83 27.12 2.12 0.98
N LYS A 84 25.91 2.47 0.51
CA LYS A 84 25.20 3.70 0.86
C LYS A 84 23.98 3.40 1.71
N GLU A 85 23.74 4.23 2.72
CA GLU A 85 22.48 4.18 3.48
C GLU A 85 21.31 4.63 2.60
N VAL A 86 20.23 3.88 2.66
CA VAL A 86 18.94 4.18 2.02
C VAL A 86 17.80 3.90 3.00
N LEU A 87 16.64 4.51 2.82
CA LEU A 87 15.43 4.11 3.53
C LEU A 87 14.87 2.85 2.90
N SER A 88 14.27 1.99 3.71
CA SER A 88 13.61 0.77 3.25
C SER A 88 12.28 0.59 3.96
N PHE A 89 11.25 0.18 3.22
CA PHE A 89 9.97 -0.24 3.78
C PHE A 89 9.37 -1.35 2.91
N ARG A 90 8.39 -2.07 3.46
CA ARG A 90 7.56 -2.99 2.69
C ARG A 90 6.27 -2.29 2.34
N ALA A 91 6.01 -2.14 1.04
CA ALA A 91 4.76 -1.59 0.54
C ALA A 91 3.57 -2.50 0.91
N ASP A 92 2.37 -1.90 1.06
CA ASP A 92 1.14 -2.68 1.28
C ASP A 92 0.97 -3.71 0.16
N LEU A 93 0.35 -4.82 0.52
CA LEU A 93 -0.11 -5.80 -0.46
C LEU A 93 -1.50 -5.40 -0.97
N PRO A 94 -1.84 -5.75 -2.22
CA PRO A 94 -3.21 -5.55 -2.70
C PRO A 94 -4.23 -6.25 -1.80
N ASP A 95 -5.37 -5.61 -1.56
CA ASP A 95 -6.54 -6.33 -1.06
C ASP A 95 -6.95 -7.40 -2.09
N ARG A 96 -7.41 -8.56 -1.63
CA ARG A 96 -7.85 -9.65 -2.51
C ARG A 96 -8.90 -9.23 -3.52
N THR A 97 -9.70 -8.23 -3.19
CA THR A 97 -10.74 -7.68 -4.06
C THR A 97 -10.21 -6.70 -5.12
N LEU A 98 -8.96 -6.26 -4.98
CA LEU A 98 -8.24 -5.44 -5.96
C LEU A 98 -7.33 -6.29 -6.86
N MET A 99 -7.41 -7.62 -6.73
CA MET A 99 -6.69 -8.56 -7.57
C MET A 99 -7.60 -9.11 -8.66
N ASP A 100 -7.20 -8.99 -9.91
CA ASP A 100 -7.75 -9.75 -11.02
C ASP A 100 -6.99 -11.07 -11.12
N LEU A 101 -7.69 -12.19 -10.93
CA LEU A 101 -7.11 -13.54 -10.83
C LEU A 101 -7.65 -14.42 -11.95
N TRP A 102 -6.78 -15.16 -12.63
CA TRP A 102 -7.14 -16.12 -13.66
C TRP A 102 -6.33 -17.42 -13.56
N ASP A 103 -6.91 -18.51 -14.03
CA ASP A 103 -6.25 -19.81 -14.08
C ASP A 103 -5.61 -20.04 -15.46
N THR A 104 -4.42 -20.66 -15.45
CA THR A 104 -3.67 -21.09 -16.63
C THR A 104 -3.28 -22.56 -16.49
N ASP A 105 -2.78 -23.17 -17.55
CA ASP A 105 -2.24 -24.55 -17.51
C ASP A 105 -1.05 -24.67 -16.55
N GLU A 106 -0.30 -23.57 -16.35
CA GLU A 106 0.85 -23.51 -15.45
C GLU A 106 0.49 -23.15 -14.00
N GLY A 107 -0.79 -22.92 -13.69
CA GLY A 107 -1.31 -22.54 -12.39
C GLY A 107 -2.11 -21.25 -12.40
N ARG A 108 -2.26 -20.61 -11.24
CA ARG A 108 -3.02 -19.36 -11.11
C ARG A 108 -2.11 -18.16 -11.27
N ARG A 109 -2.56 -17.17 -12.01
CA ARG A 109 -1.93 -15.87 -12.20
C ARG A 109 -2.85 -14.77 -11.69
N GLY A 110 -2.30 -13.58 -11.50
CA GLY A 110 -3.11 -12.41 -11.16
C GLY A 110 -2.31 -11.13 -11.19
N GLU A 111 -3.03 -10.03 -11.30
CA GLU A 111 -2.51 -8.68 -11.24
C GLU A 111 -3.39 -7.85 -10.31
N GLY A 112 -2.80 -6.86 -9.66
CA GLY A 112 -3.52 -5.96 -8.77
C GLY A 112 -2.64 -4.82 -8.32
N TYR A 113 -3.20 -3.96 -7.47
CA TYR A 113 -2.45 -2.80 -6.97
C TYR A 113 -2.74 -2.54 -5.49
N ALA A 114 -1.84 -1.79 -4.87
CA ALA A 114 -2.01 -1.21 -3.55
C ALA A 114 -1.45 0.21 -3.55
N ASP A 115 -2.10 1.09 -2.81
CA ASP A 115 -1.70 2.49 -2.70
C ASP A 115 -0.96 2.75 -1.38
N SER A 116 0.04 3.62 -1.43
CA SER A 116 0.72 4.10 -0.23
C SER A 116 1.01 5.60 -0.34
N GLU A 117 1.03 6.27 0.80
CA GLU A 117 1.43 7.66 0.90
C GLU A 117 2.78 7.75 1.60
N ILE A 118 3.76 8.37 0.95
CA ILE A 118 5.03 8.75 1.57
C ILE A 118 4.94 10.20 1.99
N THR A 119 5.17 10.47 3.27
CA THR A 119 5.38 11.84 3.77
C THR A 119 6.87 12.10 3.91
N VAL A 120 7.39 13.12 3.24
CA VAL A 120 8.78 13.56 3.36
C VAL A 120 8.88 15.07 3.49
N GLN A 121 9.47 15.53 4.61
CA GLN A 121 9.61 16.96 4.93
C GLN A 121 8.30 17.76 4.77
N GLY A 122 7.17 17.16 5.14
CA GLY A 122 5.84 17.76 5.06
C GLY A 122 5.17 17.67 3.68
N ALA A 123 5.84 17.15 2.66
CA ALA A 123 5.22 16.85 1.37
C ALA A 123 4.61 15.45 1.37
N HIS A 124 3.44 15.29 0.77
CA HIS A 124 2.71 14.03 0.62
C HIS A 124 2.85 13.53 -0.81
N ILE A 125 3.34 12.31 -0.97
CA ILE A 125 3.61 11.66 -2.26
C ILE A 125 2.77 10.39 -2.29
N HIS A 126 1.73 10.39 -3.11
CA HIS A 126 0.87 9.24 -3.31
C HIS A 126 1.45 8.36 -4.41
N LEU A 127 1.67 7.08 -4.11
CA LEU A 127 2.21 6.08 -5.03
C LEU A 127 1.25 4.90 -5.14
N ARG A 128 0.99 4.45 -6.35
CA ARG A 128 0.29 3.19 -6.62
C ARG A 128 1.31 2.13 -7.04
N PHE A 129 1.32 1.04 -6.32
CA PHE A 129 2.20 -0.10 -6.56
C PHE A 129 1.45 -1.21 -7.28
N TYR A 130 1.92 -1.64 -8.44
CA TYR A 130 1.33 -2.72 -9.22
C TYR A 130 2.05 -4.03 -8.96
N TYR A 131 1.28 -5.09 -8.74
CA TYR A 131 1.75 -6.41 -8.36
C TYR A 131 1.36 -7.45 -9.38
N ALA A 132 2.23 -8.44 -9.59
CA ALA A 132 1.88 -9.70 -10.22
C ALA A 132 1.87 -10.82 -9.18
N PHE A 133 0.88 -11.69 -9.29
CA PHE A 133 0.73 -12.90 -8.50
C PHE A 133 0.89 -14.13 -9.39
N SER A 134 1.58 -15.14 -8.88
CA SER A 134 1.65 -16.45 -9.50
C SER A 134 1.59 -17.54 -8.44
N ALA A 135 0.89 -18.62 -8.74
CA ALA A 135 0.88 -19.83 -7.93
C ALA A 135 0.92 -21.05 -8.83
N LEU A 136 1.67 -22.07 -8.40
CA LEU A 136 1.72 -23.36 -9.08
C LEU A 136 0.35 -24.05 -9.05
N PRO A 137 0.09 -25.04 -9.95
CA PRO A 137 -1.11 -25.84 -9.92
C PRO A 137 -1.35 -26.47 -8.54
N ARG A 138 -2.61 -26.65 -8.17
CA ARG A 138 -3.02 -27.08 -6.83
C ARG A 138 -2.32 -28.35 -6.34
N ALA A 139 -1.97 -29.27 -7.25
CA ALA A 139 -1.23 -30.48 -6.92
C ALA A 139 0.21 -30.22 -6.43
N GLU A 140 0.79 -29.06 -6.75
CA GLU A 140 2.16 -28.68 -6.38
C GLU A 140 2.21 -27.61 -5.29
N LEU A 141 1.07 -27.04 -4.90
CA LEU A 141 0.98 -26.00 -3.85
C LEU A 141 1.55 -26.42 -2.50
N MET A 142 1.54 -27.71 -2.19
CA MET A 142 2.15 -28.28 -0.97
C MET A 142 3.67 -28.06 -0.91
N ARG A 143 4.30 -27.63 -2.01
CA ARG A 143 5.75 -27.35 -2.09
C ARG A 143 6.08 -25.85 -2.02
N GLY A 144 5.12 -25.00 -1.67
CA GLY A 144 5.37 -23.57 -1.46
C GLY A 144 5.53 -22.76 -2.75
N GLY A 145 4.64 -22.97 -3.72
CA GLY A 145 4.76 -22.41 -5.08
C GLY A 145 3.92 -21.18 -5.36
N SER A 146 3.81 -20.19 -4.47
CA SER A 146 3.14 -18.93 -4.81
C SER A 146 4.05 -17.73 -4.56
N THR A 147 3.98 -16.75 -5.45
CA THR A 147 4.74 -15.49 -5.34
C THR A 147 3.81 -14.32 -5.61
N ILE A 148 3.94 -13.26 -4.83
CA ILE A 148 3.43 -11.94 -5.15
C ILE A 148 4.60 -10.97 -5.19
N ALA A 149 4.75 -10.28 -6.31
CA ALA A 149 5.90 -9.44 -6.56
C ALA A 149 5.49 -8.08 -7.13
N LEU A 150 6.07 -7.03 -6.58
CA LEU A 150 5.97 -5.68 -7.11
C LEU A 150 6.60 -5.63 -8.51
N GLN A 151 5.89 -5.06 -9.49
CA GLN A 151 6.33 -4.96 -10.88
C GLN A 151 6.66 -3.52 -11.29
N THR A 152 5.73 -2.62 -11.06
CA THR A 152 5.87 -1.19 -11.41
C THR A 152 5.17 -0.35 -10.36
N LEU A 153 5.37 0.96 -10.44
CA LEU A 153 4.61 1.92 -9.67
C LEU A 153 4.12 3.06 -10.54
N GLU A 154 3.10 3.76 -10.07
CA GLU A 154 2.55 4.95 -10.72
C GLU A 154 2.65 6.14 -9.77
N TYR A 155 3.07 7.27 -10.33
CA TYR A 155 3.07 8.57 -9.67
C TYR A 155 2.48 9.63 -10.61
N GLN A 156 1.45 10.34 -10.14
CA GLN A 156 0.75 11.38 -10.91
C GLN A 156 0.29 10.92 -12.31
N GLY A 157 -0.22 9.68 -12.42
CA GLY A 157 -0.70 9.10 -13.69
C GLY A 157 0.42 8.64 -14.64
N GLN A 158 1.67 8.69 -14.22
CA GLN A 158 2.81 8.19 -15.00
C GLN A 158 3.36 6.91 -14.40
N THR A 159 3.47 5.87 -15.22
CA THR A 159 4.11 4.62 -14.82
C THR A 159 5.62 4.83 -14.70
N ILE A 160 6.16 4.47 -13.55
CA ILE A 160 7.59 4.48 -13.26
C ILE A 160 8.05 3.03 -13.15
N ASN A 161 9.08 2.67 -13.90
CA ASN A 161 9.74 1.37 -13.81
C ASN A 161 10.97 1.51 -12.91
N PRO A 162 10.83 1.30 -11.60
CA PRO A 162 11.94 1.47 -10.69
C PRO A 162 13.02 0.45 -10.97
N TYR A 163 14.25 0.83 -10.67
CA TYR A 163 15.39 -0.07 -10.82
C TYR A 163 15.22 -1.28 -9.89
N LYS A 164 15.06 -2.48 -10.48
CA LYS A 164 14.92 -3.73 -9.73
C LYS A 164 16.28 -4.39 -9.57
N ARG A 165 16.73 -4.54 -8.32
CA ARG A 165 17.94 -5.28 -7.99
C ARG A 165 17.73 -6.12 -6.73
N TYR A 166 18.16 -7.37 -6.75
CA TYR A 166 18.04 -8.31 -5.61
C TYR A 166 16.61 -8.45 -5.05
N GLY A 167 15.58 -8.38 -5.91
CA GLY A 167 14.18 -8.49 -5.48
C GLY A 167 13.59 -7.24 -4.84
N CYS A 168 14.37 -6.16 -4.71
CA CYS A 168 13.93 -4.87 -4.18
C CYS A 168 13.77 -3.84 -5.30
N PHE A 169 12.86 -2.89 -5.09
CA PHE A 169 12.69 -1.73 -5.96
C PHE A 169 13.38 -0.52 -5.36
N LYS A 170 14.17 0.20 -6.16
CA LYS A 170 14.76 1.47 -5.74
C LYS A 170 14.03 2.62 -6.44
N ILE A 171 13.54 3.57 -5.67
CA ILE A 171 13.02 4.85 -6.12
C ILE A 171 13.87 6.00 -5.61
N VAL A 172 13.91 7.09 -6.35
CA VAL A 172 14.57 8.33 -5.95
C VAL A 172 13.52 9.42 -5.80
N LEU A 173 13.42 10.00 -4.62
CA LEU A 173 12.60 11.18 -4.34
C LEU A 173 13.49 12.42 -4.46
N ARG A 174 13.36 13.16 -5.55
CA ARG A 174 14.16 14.37 -5.78
C ARG A 174 13.36 15.62 -5.45
N ARG A 175 13.88 16.43 -4.55
CA ARG A 175 13.27 17.71 -4.18
C ARG A 175 13.37 18.71 -5.33
N THR A 176 12.25 19.34 -5.65
CA THR A 176 12.10 20.43 -6.62
C THR A 176 11.46 21.64 -5.95
N PRO A 177 11.45 22.83 -6.58
CA PRO A 177 10.73 23.99 -6.06
C PRO A 177 9.22 23.75 -5.88
N GLN A 178 8.62 22.81 -6.65
CA GLN A 178 7.21 22.47 -6.63
C GLN A 178 6.86 21.29 -5.70
N GLY A 179 7.85 20.68 -5.02
CA GLY A 179 7.68 19.51 -4.16
C GLY A 179 8.72 18.43 -4.43
N PHE A 180 8.28 17.21 -4.69
CA PHE A 180 9.16 16.09 -5.03
C PHE A 180 8.76 15.47 -6.37
N THR A 181 9.76 15.02 -7.13
CA THR A 181 9.57 14.09 -8.26
C THR A 181 9.98 12.69 -7.81
N VAL A 182 9.41 11.68 -8.48
CA VAL A 182 9.71 10.25 -8.27
C VAL A 182 10.38 9.72 -9.52
N GLU A 183 11.57 9.12 -9.35
CA GLU A 183 12.40 8.56 -10.42
C GLU A 183 12.74 7.08 -10.12
#